data_a18a8e37efef45520945d332a03461ae
#
_entry.id   a18a8e37efef45520945d332a03461ae
#
_cell.length_a   1.000
_cell.length_b   1.000
_cell.length_c   1.000
_cell.angle_alpha   90.00
_cell.angle_beta   90.00
_cell.angle_gamma   90.00
#
_symmetry.space_group_name_H-M   'P 1'
#
loop_
_entity.id
_entity.type
_entity.pdbx_description
1 polymer ?
#
loop_
_entity_poly.entity_id
_entity_poly.type
_entity_poly.pdbx_seq_one_letter_code
_entity_poly.pdbx_strand_id
1 'polypeptide(L)'
;MHADPIYTLIIVLLILMIFIDTLMRRRRVAGIISLTSSSILILTIYNLLHHEFSDIIIAKGILLNSGLGFRFLTSNIIFFSLLTLLFILSRLRDPESSGFRLLTPSFVFIALSIISKTLLQNITLLSTGIFLSILYIIFEKSEDKGAIRRALLILGGSVVLILIGAGISLHYCPDLTISGFYLEGGFASFIATLFITIACLTLMGVPFWRNWLPTTRDTSGPLSTLIETMLFIVGASILISIGRAMERTSYIIIVASMIGTLPGAILVLREEKKNIITTMRGTLGAIAGVGVGLGYSATIRGAEIIVITGAVALLLMHIF
;
A
#
# COMPACT_ATOMS: atom_id res chain seq x y z
N MET A 1 -5.73 -4.72 -28.61
CA MET A 1 -5.84 -4.94 -27.16
C MET A 1 -7.21 -4.45 -26.75
N HIS A 2 -8.17 -5.34 -26.58
CA HIS A 2 -9.49 -4.98 -26.04
C HIS A 2 -9.34 -4.82 -24.55
N ALA A 3 -9.67 -3.65 -24.02
CA ALA A 3 -9.77 -3.45 -22.58
C ALA A 3 -10.92 -4.35 -22.10
N ASP A 4 -10.62 -5.22 -21.14
CA ASP A 4 -11.65 -6.05 -20.54
C ASP A 4 -12.68 -5.13 -19.86
N PRO A 5 -13.97 -5.22 -20.23
CA PRO A 5 -14.99 -4.31 -19.72
C PRO A 5 -15.11 -4.35 -18.19
N ILE A 6 -14.80 -5.49 -17.56
CA ILE A 6 -14.89 -5.67 -16.12
C ILE A 6 -13.85 -4.81 -15.39
N TYR A 7 -12.61 -4.82 -15.83
CA TYR A 7 -11.54 -4.03 -15.21
C TYR A 7 -11.74 -2.54 -15.43
N THR A 8 -12.21 -2.15 -16.61
CA THR A 8 -12.58 -0.75 -16.88
C THR A 8 -13.68 -0.30 -15.93
N LEU A 9 -14.68 -1.17 -15.70
CA LEU A 9 -15.75 -0.89 -14.74
C LEU A 9 -15.23 -0.72 -13.31
N ILE A 10 -14.30 -1.57 -12.85
CA ILE A 10 -13.67 -1.44 -11.52
C ILE A 10 -13.02 -0.06 -11.36
N ILE A 11 -12.26 0.41 -12.34
CA ILE A 11 -11.59 1.70 -12.29
C ILE A 11 -12.61 2.85 -12.26
N VAL A 12 -13.64 2.78 -13.09
CA VAL A 12 -14.72 3.77 -13.12
C VAL A 12 -15.45 3.83 -11.78
N LEU A 13 -15.75 2.69 -11.16
CA LEU A 13 -16.39 2.62 -9.86
C LEU A 13 -15.51 3.21 -8.75
N LEU A 14 -14.19 2.99 -8.78
CA LEU A 14 -13.26 3.61 -7.83
C LEU A 14 -13.27 5.14 -7.94
N ILE A 15 -13.21 5.67 -9.15
CA ILE A 15 -13.26 7.12 -9.38
C ILE A 15 -14.62 7.67 -8.93
N LEU A 16 -15.70 6.97 -9.23
CA LEU A 16 -17.06 7.36 -8.84
C LEU A 16 -17.22 7.47 -7.31
N MET A 17 -16.53 6.60 -6.54
CA MET A 17 -16.55 6.68 -5.07
C MET A 17 -16.06 8.03 -4.55
N ILE A 18 -15.03 8.63 -5.16
CA ILE A 18 -14.54 9.96 -4.77
C ILE A 18 -15.63 11.01 -5.00
N PHE A 19 -16.28 10.97 -6.16
CA PHE A 19 -17.35 11.92 -6.48
C PHE A 19 -18.56 11.78 -5.56
N ILE A 20 -18.97 10.56 -5.25
CA ILE A 20 -20.08 10.29 -4.35
C ILE A 20 -19.79 10.86 -2.95
N ASP A 21 -18.59 10.62 -2.42
CA ASP A 21 -18.23 11.05 -1.06
C ASP A 21 -18.07 12.58 -0.96
N THR A 22 -17.68 13.24 -2.04
CA THR A 22 -17.54 14.71 -2.07
C THR A 22 -18.87 15.44 -2.28
N LEU A 23 -19.78 14.89 -3.08
CA LEU A 23 -20.99 15.59 -3.53
C LEU A 23 -22.24 15.30 -2.68
N MET A 24 -22.33 14.16 -2.01
CA MET A 24 -23.57 13.73 -1.34
C MET A 24 -23.56 13.94 0.19
N ARG A 25 -24.76 14.08 0.77
CA ARG A 25 -24.96 14.23 2.23
C ARG A 25 -24.69 12.90 2.98
N ARG A 26 -24.03 12.99 4.13
CA ARG A 26 -23.40 11.89 4.94
C ARG A 26 -24.19 10.57 5.08
N ARG A 27 -25.50 10.59 5.40
CA ARG A 27 -26.25 9.36 5.67
C ARG A 27 -26.47 8.45 4.46
N ARG A 28 -26.69 9.04 3.28
CA ARG A 28 -26.92 8.27 2.04
C ARG A 28 -25.60 7.80 1.41
N VAL A 29 -24.55 8.55 1.62
CA VAL A 29 -23.20 8.27 1.08
C VAL A 29 -22.65 6.95 1.56
N ALA A 30 -22.74 6.66 2.87
CA ALA A 30 -22.18 5.43 3.43
C ALA A 30 -22.76 4.16 2.78
N GLY A 31 -24.08 4.13 2.57
CA GLY A 31 -24.72 2.99 1.91
C GLY A 31 -24.31 2.83 0.44
N ILE A 32 -24.28 3.93 -0.32
CA ILE A 32 -23.90 3.91 -1.74
C ILE A 32 -22.44 3.50 -1.90
N ILE A 33 -21.54 4.07 -1.10
CA ILE A 33 -20.10 3.72 -1.14
C ILE A 33 -19.88 2.27 -0.74
N SER A 34 -20.58 1.77 0.28
CA SER A 34 -20.49 0.35 0.67
C SER A 34 -20.99 -0.57 -0.44
N LEU A 35 -22.09 -0.24 -1.11
CA LEU A 35 -22.58 -0.99 -2.28
C LEU A 35 -21.59 -0.96 -3.44
N THR A 36 -21.05 0.21 -3.77
CA THR A 36 -20.05 0.36 -4.84
C THR A 36 -18.80 -0.44 -4.54
N SER A 37 -18.30 -0.36 -3.29
CA SER A 37 -17.13 -1.12 -2.86
C SER A 37 -17.39 -2.63 -2.87
N SER A 38 -18.57 -3.08 -2.48
CA SER A 38 -18.97 -4.50 -2.53
C SER A 38 -19.04 -4.99 -3.97
N SER A 39 -19.55 -4.19 -4.90
CA SER A 39 -19.56 -4.51 -6.33
C SER A 39 -18.14 -4.65 -6.89
N ILE A 40 -17.23 -3.74 -6.52
CA ILE A 40 -15.81 -3.83 -6.87
C ILE A 40 -15.20 -5.13 -6.34
N LEU A 41 -15.48 -5.46 -5.08
CA LEU A 41 -14.97 -6.68 -4.46
C LEU A 41 -15.46 -7.95 -5.18
N ILE A 42 -16.75 -8.02 -5.50
CA ILE A 42 -17.36 -9.16 -6.23
C ILE A 42 -16.72 -9.31 -7.61
N LEU A 43 -16.59 -8.21 -8.36
CA LEU A 43 -15.94 -8.22 -9.68
C LEU A 43 -14.49 -8.66 -9.60
N THR A 44 -13.77 -8.24 -8.57
CA THR A 44 -12.36 -8.60 -8.36
C THR A 44 -12.21 -10.08 -8.01
N ILE A 45 -13.06 -10.61 -7.15
CA ILE A 45 -13.08 -12.05 -6.80
C ILE A 45 -13.48 -12.90 -8.01
N TYR A 46 -14.47 -12.46 -8.79
CA TYR A 46 -14.86 -13.13 -10.02
C TYR A 46 -13.68 -13.28 -10.98
N ASN A 47 -12.92 -12.20 -11.19
CA ASN A 47 -11.72 -12.24 -12.01
C ASN A 47 -10.62 -13.14 -11.44
N LEU A 48 -10.43 -13.15 -10.13
CA LEU A 48 -9.47 -14.02 -9.47
C LEU A 48 -9.79 -15.51 -9.73
N LEU A 49 -11.07 -15.87 -9.69
CA LEU A 49 -11.52 -17.25 -9.91
C LEU A 49 -11.38 -17.70 -11.39
N HIS A 50 -11.50 -16.78 -12.34
CA HIS A 50 -11.40 -17.09 -13.77
C HIS A 50 -9.96 -16.97 -14.29
N HIS A 51 -8.98 -16.62 -13.43
CA HIS A 51 -7.55 -16.51 -13.79
C HIS A 51 -7.25 -15.65 -15.05
N GLU A 52 -8.12 -14.71 -15.36
CA GLU A 52 -7.88 -13.80 -16.47
C GLU A 52 -6.92 -12.69 -16.03
N PHE A 53 -5.74 -12.66 -16.65
CA PHE A 53 -4.78 -11.57 -16.49
C PHE A 53 -4.95 -10.59 -17.63
N SER A 54 -5.20 -9.33 -17.32
CA SER A 54 -5.27 -8.30 -18.35
C SER A 54 -4.46 -7.07 -18.00
N ASP A 55 -3.89 -6.48 -19.04
CA ASP A 55 -3.28 -5.17 -19.00
C ASP A 55 -4.25 -4.16 -19.65
N ILE A 56 -4.70 -3.16 -18.90
CA ILE A 56 -5.54 -2.09 -19.42
C ILE A 56 -4.71 -0.83 -19.60
N ILE A 57 -4.75 -0.28 -20.80
CA ILE A 57 -4.15 1.02 -21.12
C ILE A 57 -5.28 1.99 -21.39
N ILE A 58 -5.45 2.99 -20.51
CA ILE A 58 -6.53 4.01 -20.64
C ILE A 58 -6.07 5.19 -21.50
N ALA A 59 -4.81 5.61 -21.36
CA ALA A 59 -4.25 6.72 -22.13
C ALA A 59 -2.77 6.49 -22.43
N LYS A 60 -2.31 6.85 -23.62
CA LYS A 60 -0.87 6.92 -23.93
C LYS A 60 -0.34 8.31 -23.62
N GLY A 61 0.59 8.40 -22.69
CA GLY A 61 1.25 9.66 -22.36
C GLY A 61 2.25 10.11 -23.42
N ILE A 62 2.32 11.39 -23.68
CA ILE A 62 3.16 11.99 -24.72
C ILE A 62 4.64 12.04 -24.30
N LEU A 63 4.94 12.14 -22.98
CA LEU A 63 6.28 12.41 -22.47
C LEU A 63 7.20 11.19 -22.30
N LEU A 64 6.69 9.96 -22.19
CA LEU A 64 7.50 8.78 -21.88
C LEU A 64 7.05 7.51 -22.60
N ASN A 65 6.25 7.59 -23.66
CA ASN A 65 5.63 6.41 -24.32
C ASN A 65 4.87 5.48 -23.32
N SER A 66 4.74 5.90 -22.08
CA SER A 66 4.09 5.22 -20.98
C SER A 66 2.68 5.77 -20.80
N GLY A 67 1.68 4.96 -21.11
CA GLY A 67 0.29 5.32 -20.87
C GLY A 67 -0.14 5.07 -19.42
N LEU A 68 -1.26 5.66 -19.02
CA LEU A 68 -2.01 5.25 -17.84
C LEU A 68 -2.45 3.80 -18.06
N GLY A 69 -1.72 2.87 -17.47
CA GLY A 69 -1.95 1.44 -17.58
C GLY A 69 -2.16 0.80 -16.21
N PHE A 70 -3.06 -0.17 -16.16
CA PHE A 70 -3.34 -0.96 -14.95
C PHE A 70 -3.09 -2.43 -15.26
N ARG A 71 -2.55 -3.15 -14.27
CA ARG A 71 -2.19 -4.54 -14.37
C ARG A 71 -2.83 -5.36 -13.26
N PHE A 72 -3.66 -6.32 -13.65
CA PHE A 72 -4.39 -7.18 -12.74
C PHE A 72 -3.68 -8.55 -12.65
N LEU A 73 -2.62 -8.63 -11.86
CA LEU A 73 -1.95 -9.88 -11.48
C LEU A 73 -2.62 -10.48 -10.25
N THR A 74 -2.54 -11.80 -10.08
CA THR A 74 -3.15 -12.52 -8.94
C THR A 74 -2.78 -11.90 -7.58
N SER A 75 -1.50 -11.59 -7.35
CA SER A 75 -1.04 -10.95 -6.10
C SER A 75 -1.65 -9.56 -5.90
N ASN A 76 -1.69 -8.75 -6.96
CA ASN A 76 -2.26 -7.41 -6.89
C ASN A 76 -3.77 -7.46 -6.64
N ILE A 77 -4.48 -8.42 -7.26
CA ILE A 77 -5.91 -8.63 -7.06
C ILE A 77 -6.19 -9.03 -5.60
N ILE A 78 -5.40 -9.91 -5.01
CA ILE A 78 -5.56 -10.32 -3.62
C ILE A 78 -5.35 -9.13 -2.68
N PHE A 79 -4.27 -8.36 -2.84
CA PHE A 79 -4.01 -7.17 -2.03
C PHE A 79 -5.10 -6.10 -2.20
N PHE A 80 -5.55 -5.90 -3.42
CA PHE A 80 -6.64 -4.98 -3.73
C PHE A 80 -7.95 -5.42 -3.08
N SER A 81 -8.29 -6.72 -3.14
CA SER A 81 -9.50 -7.28 -2.51
C SER A 81 -9.48 -7.14 -1.00
N LEU A 82 -8.35 -7.45 -0.35
CA LEU A 82 -8.17 -7.29 1.10
C LEU A 82 -8.32 -5.83 1.52
N LEU A 83 -7.73 -4.91 0.76
CA LEU A 83 -7.84 -3.48 1.02
C LEU A 83 -9.27 -2.99 0.87
N THR A 84 -9.98 -3.44 -0.17
CA THR A 84 -11.39 -3.08 -0.40
C THR A 84 -12.30 -3.63 0.70
N LEU A 85 -12.09 -4.88 1.12
CA LEU A 85 -12.83 -5.48 2.22
C LEU A 85 -12.63 -4.70 3.53
N LEU A 86 -11.39 -4.33 3.85
CA LEU A 86 -11.10 -3.53 5.03
C LEU A 86 -11.79 -2.17 4.98
N PHE A 87 -11.79 -1.52 3.81
CA PHE A 87 -12.46 -0.24 3.63
C PHE A 87 -13.97 -0.35 3.86
N ILE A 88 -14.61 -1.42 3.33
CA ILE A 88 -16.04 -1.70 3.56
C ILE A 88 -16.32 -1.86 5.06
N LEU A 89 -15.55 -2.69 5.75
CA LEU A 89 -15.72 -2.95 7.18
C LEU A 89 -15.54 -1.68 8.02
N SER A 90 -14.54 -0.87 7.71
CA SER A 90 -14.31 0.41 8.38
C SER A 90 -15.46 1.38 8.18
N ARG A 91 -16.01 1.43 6.96
CA ARG A 91 -17.14 2.31 6.62
C ARG A 91 -18.45 1.87 7.28
N LEU A 92 -18.68 0.55 7.38
CA LEU A 92 -19.86 0.01 8.06
C LEU A 92 -19.82 0.23 9.58
N ARG A 93 -18.61 0.20 10.18
CA ARG A 93 -18.44 0.38 11.62
C ARG A 93 -18.62 1.83 12.05
N ASP A 94 -18.21 2.79 11.23
CA ASP A 94 -18.32 4.23 11.51
C ASP A 94 -18.84 5.00 10.28
N PRO A 95 -20.14 4.86 9.95
CA PRO A 95 -20.71 5.40 8.71
C PRO A 95 -20.77 6.93 8.67
N GLU A 96 -20.80 7.59 9.83
CA GLU A 96 -20.99 9.04 9.94
C GLU A 96 -19.69 9.83 10.12
N SER A 97 -18.55 9.15 10.22
CA SER A 97 -17.26 9.83 10.44
C SER A 97 -16.90 10.78 9.30
N SER A 98 -16.53 11.99 9.69
CA SER A 98 -16.05 13.02 8.74
C SER A 98 -14.69 12.67 8.12
N GLY A 99 -13.94 11.80 8.76
CA GLY A 99 -12.61 11.37 8.32
C GLY A 99 -12.62 10.67 6.96
N PHE A 100 -13.73 10.02 6.60
CA PHE A 100 -13.84 9.36 5.30
C PHE A 100 -13.76 10.32 4.10
N ARG A 101 -14.05 11.60 4.25
CA ARG A 101 -13.87 12.57 3.17
C ARG A 101 -12.44 12.64 2.64
N LEU A 102 -11.46 12.40 3.50
CA LEU A 102 -10.05 12.31 3.13
C LEU A 102 -9.60 10.88 2.90
N LEU A 103 -10.14 9.93 3.67
CA LEU A 103 -9.74 8.53 3.57
C LEU A 103 -10.33 7.81 2.36
N THR A 104 -11.52 8.18 1.86
CA THR A 104 -12.06 7.60 0.62
C THR A 104 -11.17 7.92 -0.59
N PRO A 105 -10.83 9.17 -0.89
CA PRO A 105 -9.88 9.43 -1.98
C PRO A 105 -8.49 8.84 -1.69
N SER A 106 -8.00 8.86 -0.45
CA SER A 106 -6.74 8.18 -0.09
C SER A 106 -6.78 6.70 -0.44
N PHE A 107 -7.84 5.99 -0.03
CA PHE A 107 -8.06 4.59 -0.37
C PHE A 107 -8.06 4.37 -1.89
N VAL A 108 -8.78 5.19 -2.65
CA VAL A 108 -8.86 5.03 -4.11
C VAL A 108 -7.49 5.21 -4.76
N PHE A 109 -6.73 6.23 -4.40
CA PHE A 109 -5.38 6.44 -4.95
C PHE A 109 -4.43 5.30 -4.58
N ILE A 110 -4.49 4.80 -3.35
CA ILE A 110 -3.70 3.66 -2.90
C ILE A 110 -4.12 2.38 -3.65
N ALA A 111 -5.42 2.12 -3.79
CA ALA A 111 -5.93 0.96 -4.52
C ALA A 111 -5.49 0.98 -5.99
N LEU A 112 -5.58 2.14 -6.65
CA LEU A 112 -5.09 2.33 -8.02
C LEU A 112 -3.58 2.17 -8.13
N SER A 113 -2.81 2.55 -7.10
CA SER A 113 -1.35 2.35 -7.10
C SER A 113 -0.99 0.87 -7.12
N ILE A 114 -1.69 0.01 -6.37
CA ILE A 114 -1.43 -1.44 -6.31
C ILE A 114 -1.58 -2.10 -7.69
N ILE A 115 -2.56 -1.67 -8.48
CA ILE A 115 -2.84 -2.21 -9.80
C ILE A 115 -2.15 -1.44 -10.93
N SER A 116 -1.37 -0.40 -10.65
CA SER A 116 -0.69 0.40 -11.67
C SER A 116 0.38 -0.42 -12.41
N LYS A 117 0.54 -0.14 -13.71
CA LYS A 117 1.48 -0.85 -14.59
C LYS A 117 2.88 -0.24 -14.56
N THR A 118 2.97 1.09 -14.51
CA THR A 118 4.24 1.80 -14.57
C THR A 118 4.68 2.26 -13.19
N LEU A 119 5.99 2.29 -12.96
CA LEU A 119 6.56 2.75 -11.69
C LEU A 119 6.19 4.21 -11.40
N LEU A 120 6.25 5.08 -12.41
CA LEU A 120 5.90 6.48 -12.27
C LEU A 120 4.44 6.67 -11.83
N GLN A 121 3.51 5.97 -12.47
CA GLN A 121 2.09 5.99 -12.10
C GLN A 121 1.87 5.46 -10.69
N ASN A 122 2.49 4.32 -10.34
CA ASN A 122 2.41 3.74 -9.00
C ASN A 122 2.82 4.75 -7.94
N ILE A 123 3.98 5.37 -8.10
CA ILE A 123 4.54 6.32 -7.13
C ILE A 123 3.69 7.59 -7.03
N THR A 124 3.21 8.12 -8.15
CA THR A 124 2.36 9.32 -8.14
C THR A 124 1.06 9.08 -7.40
N LEU A 125 0.37 7.98 -7.70
CA LEU A 125 -0.87 7.60 -7.04
C LEU A 125 -0.64 7.31 -5.55
N LEU A 126 0.41 6.55 -5.24
CA LEU A 126 0.79 6.26 -3.86
C LEU A 126 1.10 7.52 -3.06
N SER A 127 1.94 8.41 -3.60
CA SER A 127 2.32 9.65 -2.92
C SER A 127 1.10 10.52 -2.64
N THR A 128 0.16 10.59 -3.58
CA THR A 128 -1.12 11.31 -3.40
C THR A 128 -1.95 10.65 -2.30
N GLY A 129 -2.07 9.32 -2.30
CA GLY A 129 -2.83 8.59 -1.27
C GLY A 129 -2.23 8.76 0.12
N ILE A 130 -0.89 8.66 0.27
CA ILE A 130 -0.20 8.88 1.55
C ILE A 130 -0.38 10.34 2.01
N PHE A 131 -0.26 11.30 1.10
CA PHE A 131 -0.47 12.72 1.43
C PHE A 131 -1.86 12.98 1.99
N LEU A 132 -2.91 12.40 1.40
CA LEU A 132 -4.28 12.49 1.91
C LEU A 132 -4.43 11.81 3.28
N SER A 133 -3.75 10.69 3.52
CA SER A 133 -3.71 10.06 4.84
C SER A 133 -3.03 10.95 5.88
N ILE A 134 -1.94 11.63 5.52
CA ILE A 134 -1.26 12.60 6.39
C ILE A 134 -2.18 13.78 6.70
N LEU A 135 -2.88 14.32 5.70
CA LEU A 135 -3.86 15.40 5.92
C LEU A 135 -4.95 14.96 6.89
N TYR A 136 -5.47 13.72 6.76
CA TYR A 136 -6.42 13.19 7.73
C TYR A 136 -5.84 13.20 9.14
N ILE A 137 -4.61 12.70 9.35
CA ILE A 137 -3.95 12.69 10.67
C ILE A 137 -3.81 14.13 11.21
N ILE A 138 -3.47 15.10 10.37
CA ILE A 138 -3.35 16.50 10.76
C ILE A 138 -4.70 17.05 11.24
N PHE A 139 -5.78 16.80 10.53
CA PHE A 139 -7.11 17.29 10.90
C PHE A 139 -7.65 16.61 12.15
N GLU A 140 -7.44 15.30 12.30
CA GLU A 140 -7.90 14.54 13.47
C GLU A 140 -7.12 14.88 14.74
N LYS A 141 -5.82 15.14 14.59
CA LYS A 141 -4.86 15.38 15.70
C LYS A 141 -4.43 16.84 15.79
N SER A 142 -5.29 17.79 15.42
CA SER A 142 -4.95 19.22 15.39
C SER A 142 -4.35 19.76 16.69
N GLU A 143 -4.64 19.16 17.84
CA GLU A 143 -4.14 19.53 19.15
C GLU A 143 -2.75 18.93 19.48
N ASP A 144 -2.39 17.76 18.94
CA ASP A 144 -1.09 17.10 19.18
C ASP A 144 -0.07 17.43 18.07
N LYS A 145 0.60 18.58 18.24
CA LYS A 145 1.67 19.01 17.31
C LYS A 145 2.82 17.99 17.19
N GLY A 146 3.08 17.21 18.25
CA GLY A 146 4.12 16.17 18.23
C GLY A 146 3.73 15.00 17.32
N ALA A 147 2.48 14.57 17.36
CA ALA A 147 1.95 13.52 16.47
C ALA A 147 1.99 13.96 15.00
N ILE A 148 1.53 15.17 14.72
CA ILE A 148 1.55 15.74 13.36
C ILE A 148 2.99 15.80 12.82
N ARG A 149 3.92 16.31 13.62
CA ARG A 149 5.34 16.39 13.22
C ARG A 149 5.92 15.01 12.91
N ARG A 150 5.63 13.99 13.74
CA ARG A 150 6.09 12.61 13.49
C ARG A 150 5.50 12.05 12.21
N ALA A 151 4.19 12.19 11.99
CA ALA A 151 3.54 11.74 10.76
C ALA A 151 4.13 12.41 9.51
N LEU A 152 4.29 13.72 9.52
CA LEU A 152 4.89 14.46 8.41
C LEU A 152 6.32 14.04 8.13
N LEU A 153 7.17 13.93 9.16
CA LEU A 153 8.58 13.58 8.96
C LEU A 153 8.76 12.14 8.50
N ILE A 154 8.00 11.20 9.04
CA ILE A 154 8.24 9.78 8.78
C ILE A 154 7.48 9.32 7.54
N LEU A 155 6.17 9.57 7.43
CA LEU A 155 5.41 9.22 6.23
C LEU A 155 5.79 10.10 5.04
N GLY A 156 5.92 11.40 5.24
CA GLY A 156 6.40 12.32 4.20
C GLY A 156 7.84 11.98 3.77
N GLY A 157 8.72 11.67 4.73
CA GLY A 157 10.07 11.18 4.44
C GLY A 157 10.07 9.88 3.62
N SER A 158 9.17 8.94 3.91
CA SER A 158 9.02 7.73 3.11
C SER A 158 8.63 8.03 1.66
N VAL A 159 7.71 8.97 1.45
CA VAL A 159 7.34 9.42 0.10
C VAL A 159 8.54 10.02 -0.62
N VAL A 160 9.31 10.88 0.04
CA VAL A 160 10.52 11.48 -0.54
C VAL A 160 11.54 10.40 -0.91
N LEU A 161 11.78 9.43 -0.05
CA LEU A 161 12.70 8.31 -0.34
C LEU A 161 12.24 7.48 -1.53
N ILE A 162 10.94 7.19 -1.64
CA ILE A 162 10.38 6.49 -2.82
C ILE A 162 10.59 7.34 -4.09
N LEU A 163 10.31 8.64 -4.03
CA LEU A 163 10.47 9.54 -5.17
C LEU A 163 11.94 9.63 -5.62
N ILE A 164 12.89 9.72 -4.69
CA ILE A 164 14.32 9.73 -5.01
C ILE A 164 14.73 8.39 -5.62
N GLY A 165 14.41 7.27 -4.98
CA GLY A 165 14.75 5.93 -5.47
C GLY A 165 14.17 5.66 -6.86
N ALA A 166 12.93 6.06 -7.08
CA ALA A 166 12.29 5.94 -8.38
C ALA A 166 12.85 6.90 -9.43
N GLY A 167 13.17 8.13 -9.04
CA GLY A 167 13.81 9.10 -9.95
C GLY A 167 15.16 8.58 -10.46
N ILE A 168 15.98 8.00 -9.57
CA ILE A 168 17.21 7.32 -9.96
C ILE A 168 16.90 6.18 -10.93
N SER A 169 15.92 5.35 -10.62
CA SER A 169 15.55 4.22 -11.44
C SER A 169 15.04 4.63 -12.82
N LEU A 170 14.20 5.66 -12.91
CA LEU A 170 13.67 6.21 -14.16
C LEU A 170 14.76 6.86 -15.03
N HIS A 171 15.82 7.40 -14.42
CA HIS A 171 16.95 7.96 -15.16
C HIS A 171 17.69 6.88 -15.95
N TYR A 172 17.83 5.67 -15.40
CA TYR A 172 18.53 4.55 -16.06
C TYR A 172 17.60 3.69 -16.94
N CYS A 173 16.31 3.65 -16.64
CA CYS A 173 15.32 2.87 -17.39
C CYS A 173 14.02 3.68 -17.55
N PRO A 174 13.91 4.51 -18.60
CA PRO A 174 12.73 5.38 -18.80
C PRO A 174 11.41 4.63 -19.05
N ASP A 175 11.46 3.42 -19.59
CA ASP A 175 10.27 2.60 -19.92
C ASP A 175 9.84 1.66 -18.78
N LEU A 176 10.01 2.07 -17.55
CA LEU A 176 9.79 1.26 -16.36
C LEU A 176 8.35 0.82 -16.17
N THR A 177 8.07 -0.37 -16.70
CA THR A 177 6.98 -1.20 -16.16
C THR A 177 7.46 -1.82 -14.84
N ILE A 178 6.57 -1.91 -13.84
CA ILE A 178 6.93 -2.52 -12.53
C ILE A 178 7.47 -3.94 -12.69
N SER A 179 7.08 -4.65 -13.74
CA SER A 179 7.54 -6.01 -14.06
C SER A 179 8.81 -6.08 -14.91
N GLY A 180 9.22 -4.98 -15.49
CA GLY A 180 10.42 -4.86 -16.31
C GLY A 180 11.52 -4.02 -15.66
N PHE A 181 11.36 -3.75 -14.37
CA PHE A 181 12.31 -2.98 -13.59
C PHE A 181 13.58 -3.82 -13.37
N TYR A 182 14.56 -3.60 -14.19
CA TYR A 182 15.89 -4.20 -14.04
C TYR A 182 16.92 -3.07 -13.95
N LEU A 183 17.52 -2.92 -12.78
CA LEU A 183 18.65 -2.02 -12.61
C LEU A 183 19.94 -2.82 -12.81
N GLU A 184 20.71 -2.46 -13.81
CA GLU A 184 22.10 -2.92 -13.91
C GLU A 184 22.86 -2.55 -12.66
N GLY A 185 23.66 -3.50 -12.13
CA GLY A 185 24.39 -3.30 -10.88
C GLY A 185 25.26 -2.04 -10.91
N GLY A 186 25.41 -1.38 -9.76
CA GLY A 186 26.21 -0.18 -9.59
C GLY A 186 25.77 0.63 -8.38
N PHE A 187 26.49 1.70 -8.08
CA PHE A 187 26.20 2.55 -6.92
C PHE A 187 24.80 3.17 -6.97
N ALA A 188 24.33 3.57 -8.16
CA ALA A 188 23.00 4.14 -8.34
C ALA A 188 21.89 3.12 -8.02
N SER A 189 22.06 1.88 -8.50
CA SER A 189 21.14 0.77 -8.18
C SER A 189 21.12 0.47 -6.68
N PHE A 190 22.28 0.48 -6.03
CA PHE A 190 22.39 0.33 -4.58
C PHE A 190 21.58 1.40 -3.84
N ILE A 191 21.76 2.66 -4.17
CA ILE A 191 21.07 3.79 -3.53
C ILE A 191 19.56 3.74 -3.78
N ALA A 192 19.14 3.47 -5.02
CA ALA A 192 17.73 3.34 -5.36
C ALA A 192 17.06 2.23 -4.55
N THR A 193 17.67 1.03 -4.52
CA THR A 193 17.16 -0.11 -3.75
C THR A 193 17.08 0.21 -2.26
N LEU A 194 18.12 0.82 -1.70
CA LEU A 194 18.19 1.18 -0.29
C LEU A 194 17.05 2.13 0.08
N PHE A 195 16.84 3.19 -0.68
CA PHE A 195 15.82 4.21 -0.38
C PHE A 195 14.41 3.63 -0.48
N ILE A 196 14.13 2.88 -1.54
CA ILE A 196 12.81 2.25 -1.71
C ILE A 196 12.57 1.21 -0.62
N THR A 197 13.57 0.40 -0.27
CA THR A 197 13.45 -0.61 0.79
C THR A 197 13.16 0.03 2.14
N ILE A 198 13.92 1.05 2.55
CA ILE A 198 13.68 1.77 3.82
C ILE A 198 12.28 2.37 3.85
N ALA A 199 11.86 3.00 2.76
CA ALA A 199 10.52 3.58 2.67
C ALA A 199 9.42 2.52 2.80
N CYS A 200 9.53 1.40 2.10
CA CYS A 200 8.58 0.29 2.18
C CYS A 200 8.51 -0.29 3.60
N LEU A 201 9.65 -0.56 4.24
CA LEU A 201 9.69 -1.05 5.61
C LEU A 201 9.09 -0.06 6.60
N THR A 202 9.28 1.24 6.37
CA THR A 202 8.65 2.30 7.17
C THR A 202 7.13 2.29 7.00
N LEU A 203 6.62 2.22 5.77
CA LEU A 203 5.19 2.13 5.49
C LEU A 203 4.56 0.87 6.09
N MET A 204 5.27 -0.25 6.04
CA MET A 204 4.85 -1.52 6.65
C MET A 204 4.84 -1.47 8.18
N GLY A 205 5.36 -0.43 8.79
CA GLY A 205 5.44 -0.28 10.23
C GLY A 205 6.39 -1.29 10.88
N VAL A 206 7.45 -1.69 10.18
CA VAL A 206 8.49 -2.57 10.71
C VAL A 206 9.08 -1.95 11.98
N PRO A 207 9.26 -2.73 13.07
CA PRO A 207 9.95 -2.26 14.28
C PRO A 207 11.26 -1.59 13.91
N PHE A 208 11.74 -0.63 14.58
CA PHE A 208 12.81 0.29 14.24
C PHE A 208 12.39 1.45 13.30
N TRP A 209 11.54 1.21 12.31
CA TRP A 209 11.04 2.22 11.35
C TRP A 209 9.63 2.73 11.69
N ARG A 210 8.99 2.18 12.72
CA ARG A 210 7.56 2.35 13.05
C ARG A 210 7.20 3.58 13.89
N ASN A 211 8.11 4.53 14.10
CA ASN A 211 7.88 5.67 15.01
C ASN A 211 6.67 6.56 14.67
N TRP A 212 6.04 6.36 13.51
CA TRP A 212 4.79 7.02 13.13
C TRP A 212 3.52 6.31 13.64
N LEU A 213 3.60 5.00 13.94
CA LEU A 213 2.46 4.20 14.39
C LEU A 213 1.76 4.74 15.66
N PRO A 214 2.47 5.23 16.68
CA PRO A 214 1.81 5.82 17.86
C PRO A 214 0.90 7.00 17.53
N THR A 215 1.15 7.69 16.41
CA THR A 215 0.31 8.81 15.97
C THR A 215 -1.06 8.39 15.48
N THR A 216 -1.19 7.16 14.95
CA THR A 216 -2.46 6.61 14.51
C THR A 216 -3.23 5.92 15.62
N ARG A 217 -2.55 5.39 16.63
CA ARG A 217 -3.17 4.65 17.75
C ARG A 217 -4.08 5.47 18.64
N ASP A 218 -3.75 6.75 18.80
CA ASP A 218 -4.56 7.66 19.60
C ASP A 218 -5.75 8.23 18.80
N THR A 219 -5.84 7.97 17.49
CA THR A 219 -7.04 8.23 16.70
C THR A 219 -8.09 7.15 16.99
N SER A 220 -9.36 7.50 16.95
CA SER A 220 -10.44 6.60 17.30
C SER A 220 -10.55 5.38 16.38
N GLY A 221 -10.20 4.21 16.89
CA GLY A 221 -10.61 2.88 16.43
C GLY A 221 -10.46 2.52 14.95
N PRO A 222 -11.55 2.44 14.18
CA PRO A 222 -11.56 1.81 12.85
C PRO A 222 -10.73 2.54 11.81
N LEU A 223 -10.65 3.88 11.88
CA LEU A 223 -9.95 4.68 10.86
C LEU A 223 -8.43 4.58 10.97
N SER A 224 -7.90 4.47 12.20
CA SER A 224 -6.46 4.27 12.38
C SER A 224 -6.01 2.92 11.84
N THR A 225 -6.78 1.87 12.10
CA THR A 225 -6.52 0.52 11.57
C THR A 225 -6.60 0.50 10.06
N LEU A 226 -7.53 1.23 9.46
CA LEU A 226 -7.64 1.37 8.01
C LEU A 226 -6.36 1.97 7.43
N ILE A 227 -5.88 3.10 7.95
CA ILE A 227 -4.64 3.75 7.48
C ILE A 227 -3.44 2.82 7.63
N GLU A 228 -3.27 2.23 8.81
CA GLU A 228 -2.16 1.31 9.07
C GLU A 228 -2.13 0.14 8.10
N THR A 229 -3.29 -0.44 7.81
CA THR A 229 -3.37 -1.59 6.92
C THR A 229 -3.21 -1.19 5.46
N MET A 230 -3.75 -0.03 5.04
CA MET A 230 -3.50 0.52 3.71
C MET A 230 -2.01 0.69 3.45
N LEU A 231 -1.30 1.33 4.37
CA LEU A 231 0.13 1.59 4.23
C LEU A 231 0.96 0.30 4.29
N PHE A 232 0.57 -0.66 5.14
CA PHE A 232 1.21 -1.98 5.21
C PHE A 232 1.10 -2.73 3.88
N ILE A 233 -0.12 -2.85 3.33
CA ILE A 233 -0.36 -3.56 2.06
C ILE A 233 0.42 -2.92 0.92
N VAL A 234 0.42 -1.59 0.86
CA VAL A 234 1.13 -0.86 -0.19
C VAL A 234 2.64 -1.02 -0.10
N GLY A 235 3.21 -0.85 1.10
CA GLY A 235 4.64 -1.06 1.30
C GLY A 235 5.07 -2.46 0.88
N ALA A 236 4.28 -3.48 1.25
CA ALA A 236 4.51 -4.87 0.87
C ALA A 236 4.38 -5.08 -0.65
N SER A 237 3.34 -4.54 -1.28
CA SER A 237 3.11 -4.66 -2.72
C SER A 237 4.27 -4.08 -3.54
N ILE A 238 4.76 -2.91 -3.16
CA ILE A 238 5.93 -2.29 -3.82
C ILE A 238 7.17 -3.15 -3.60
N LEU A 239 7.43 -3.55 -2.37
CA LEU A 239 8.62 -4.35 -2.04
C LEU A 239 8.65 -5.66 -2.82
N ILE A 240 7.52 -6.38 -2.90
CA ILE A 240 7.39 -7.62 -3.66
C ILE A 240 7.59 -7.36 -5.17
N SER A 241 6.98 -6.30 -5.70
CA SER A 241 7.07 -5.97 -7.11
C SER A 241 8.49 -5.59 -7.54
N ILE A 242 9.18 -4.83 -6.70
CA ILE A 242 10.54 -4.36 -6.95
C ILE A 242 11.58 -5.44 -6.62
N GLY A 243 11.34 -6.26 -5.61
CA GLY A 243 12.25 -7.36 -5.24
C GLY A 243 12.53 -8.33 -6.38
N ARG A 244 11.53 -8.57 -7.24
CA ARG A 244 11.70 -9.38 -8.47
C ARG A 244 12.64 -8.75 -9.49
N ALA A 245 12.78 -7.44 -9.45
CA ALA A 245 13.54 -6.66 -10.43
C ALA A 245 14.96 -6.31 -9.96
N MET A 246 15.20 -6.38 -8.65
CA MET A 246 16.46 -5.96 -8.02
C MET A 246 17.37 -7.14 -7.63
N GLU A 247 17.48 -8.14 -8.48
CA GLU A 247 18.19 -9.38 -8.17
C GLU A 247 19.63 -9.16 -7.66
N ARG A 248 20.37 -8.22 -8.28
CA ARG A 248 21.77 -7.93 -7.88
C ARG A 248 21.93 -7.13 -6.59
N THR A 249 20.89 -6.42 -6.16
CA THR A 249 20.91 -5.59 -4.94
C THR A 249 19.96 -6.11 -3.86
N SER A 250 19.42 -7.29 -4.04
CA SER A 250 18.46 -7.94 -3.13
C SER A 250 19.00 -8.14 -1.71
N TYR A 251 20.33 -8.28 -1.54
CA TYR A 251 20.97 -8.37 -0.24
C TYR A 251 20.68 -7.15 0.66
N ILE A 252 20.44 -5.96 0.06
CA ILE A 252 20.08 -4.76 0.81
C ILE A 252 18.71 -4.94 1.47
N ILE A 253 17.76 -5.54 0.72
CA ILE A 253 16.44 -5.85 1.23
C ILE A 253 16.55 -6.82 2.40
N ILE A 254 17.40 -7.85 2.29
CA ILE A 254 17.64 -8.83 3.35
C ILE A 254 18.18 -8.13 4.61
N VAL A 255 19.26 -7.37 4.48
CA VAL A 255 19.93 -6.72 5.61
C VAL A 255 18.99 -5.73 6.30
N ALA A 256 18.34 -4.84 5.54
CA ALA A 256 17.41 -3.86 6.10
C ALA A 256 16.22 -4.52 6.81
N SER A 257 15.71 -5.63 6.25
CA SER A 257 14.62 -6.39 6.84
C SER A 257 15.05 -7.15 8.10
N MET A 258 16.26 -7.71 8.13
CA MET A 258 16.81 -8.38 9.33
C MET A 258 16.98 -7.41 10.49
N ILE A 259 17.41 -6.16 10.21
CA ILE A 259 17.48 -5.08 11.22
C ILE A 259 16.10 -4.82 11.86
N GLY A 260 15.01 -5.01 11.11
CA GLY A 260 13.65 -4.90 11.65
C GLY A 260 13.15 -6.14 12.37
N THR A 261 13.56 -7.33 11.93
CA THR A 261 13.06 -8.62 12.46
C THR A 261 13.53 -8.89 13.89
N LEU A 262 14.82 -8.70 14.17
CA LEU A 262 15.39 -8.98 15.49
C LEU A 262 14.81 -8.08 16.60
N PRO A 263 14.82 -6.74 16.48
CA PRO A 263 14.16 -5.88 17.46
C PRO A 263 12.67 -6.15 17.57
N GLY A 264 12.01 -6.50 16.44
CA GLY A 264 10.59 -6.82 16.40
C GLY A 264 10.24 -8.01 17.26
N ALA A 265 10.99 -9.09 17.15
CA ALA A 265 10.80 -10.29 17.98
C ALA A 265 10.96 -9.98 19.47
N ILE A 266 11.99 -9.21 19.84
CA ILE A 266 12.22 -8.81 21.24
C ILE A 266 11.08 -7.90 21.75
N LEU A 267 10.61 -6.96 20.94
CA LEU A 267 9.56 -6.04 21.32
C LEU A 267 8.21 -6.75 21.50
N VAL A 268 7.88 -7.75 20.68
CA VAL A 268 6.67 -8.58 20.87
C VAL A 268 6.60 -9.19 22.26
N LEU A 269 7.75 -9.62 22.81
CA LEU A 269 7.84 -10.23 24.13
C LEU A 269 7.71 -9.22 25.28
N ARG A 270 7.97 -7.93 25.03
CA ARG A 270 8.01 -6.87 26.04
C ARG A 270 6.81 -5.95 26.00
N GLU A 271 6.03 -5.93 24.94
CA GLU A 271 4.91 -4.99 24.77
C GLU A 271 3.65 -5.42 25.51
N GLU A 272 2.88 -4.41 25.93
CA GLU A 272 1.54 -4.59 26.47
C GLU A 272 0.60 -5.21 25.43
N LYS A 273 -0.41 -5.97 25.87
CA LYS A 273 -1.37 -6.68 25.01
C LYS A 273 -1.91 -5.84 23.85
N LYS A 274 -2.19 -4.55 24.12
CA LYS A 274 -2.73 -3.61 23.12
C LYS A 274 -1.78 -3.35 21.93
N ASN A 275 -0.48 -3.50 22.15
CA ASN A 275 0.55 -3.17 21.15
C ASN A 275 1.13 -4.40 20.45
N ILE A 276 0.93 -5.59 21.02
CA ILE A 276 1.52 -6.84 20.53
C ILE A 276 1.22 -7.05 19.06
N ILE A 277 -0.01 -6.86 18.62
CA ILE A 277 -0.45 -7.19 17.27
C ILE A 277 0.15 -6.25 16.23
N THR A 278 0.25 -4.97 16.54
CA THR A 278 0.91 -4.03 15.62
C THR A 278 2.40 -4.34 15.49
N THR A 279 3.03 -4.77 16.59
CA THR A 279 4.43 -5.19 16.58
C THR A 279 4.63 -6.50 15.83
N MET A 280 3.73 -7.48 16.03
CA MET A 280 3.72 -8.72 15.26
C MET A 280 3.56 -8.47 13.76
N ARG A 281 2.63 -7.60 13.35
CA ARG A 281 2.45 -7.22 11.95
C ARG A 281 3.73 -6.66 11.34
N GLY A 282 4.34 -5.68 12.00
CA GLY A 282 5.60 -5.10 11.52
C GLY A 282 6.73 -6.14 11.44
N THR A 283 6.80 -7.06 12.40
CA THR A 283 7.75 -8.17 12.39
C THR A 283 7.50 -9.14 11.24
N LEU A 284 6.23 -9.49 10.97
CA LEU A 284 5.85 -10.27 9.79
C LEU A 284 6.21 -9.55 8.49
N GLY A 285 6.02 -8.23 8.43
CA GLY A 285 6.47 -7.42 7.30
C GLY A 285 7.97 -7.48 7.08
N ALA A 286 8.76 -7.46 8.16
CA ALA A 286 10.21 -7.61 8.07
C ALA A 286 10.62 -9.02 7.59
N ILE A 287 9.97 -10.08 8.08
CA ILE A 287 10.18 -11.46 7.61
C ILE A 287 9.83 -11.58 6.11
N ALA A 288 8.71 -10.99 5.69
CA ALA A 288 8.34 -10.94 4.29
C ALA A 288 9.42 -10.24 3.44
N GLY A 289 10.00 -9.14 3.94
CA GLY A 289 11.12 -8.45 3.30
C GLY A 289 12.36 -9.34 3.12
N VAL A 290 12.70 -10.16 4.12
CA VAL A 290 13.79 -11.16 3.98
C VAL A 290 13.45 -12.15 2.85
N GLY A 291 12.22 -12.67 2.82
CA GLY A 291 11.76 -13.60 1.78
C GLY A 291 11.84 -12.98 0.37
N VAL A 292 11.46 -11.71 0.22
CA VAL A 292 11.58 -10.96 -1.04
C VAL A 292 13.04 -10.80 -1.44
N GLY A 293 13.91 -10.45 -0.50
CA GLY A 293 15.33 -10.23 -0.74
C GLY A 293 16.08 -11.49 -1.17
N LEU A 294 15.61 -12.68 -0.78
CA LEU A 294 16.19 -13.95 -1.24
C LEU A 294 15.98 -14.20 -2.75
N GLY A 295 15.03 -13.49 -3.39
CA GLY A 295 14.87 -13.47 -4.85
C GLY A 295 14.28 -14.73 -5.48
N TYR A 296 14.20 -15.85 -4.79
CA TYR A 296 13.63 -17.10 -5.32
C TYR A 296 12.11 -17.00 -5.43
N SER A 297 11.53 -17.50 -6.50
CA SER A 297 10.08 -17.47 -6.72
C SER A 297 9.29 -18.11 -5.58
N ALA A 298 9.80 -19.15 -4.97
CA ALA A 298 9.18 -19.82 -3.82
C ALA A 298 9.21 -18.93 -2.56
N THR A 299 10.30 -18.21 -2.30
CA THR A 299 10.43 -17.31 -1.14
C THR A 299 9.59 -16.04 -1.33
N ILE A 300 9.46 -15.52 -2.55
CA ILE A 300 8.58 -14.41 -2.87
C ILE A 300 7.12 -14.79 -2.64
N ARG A 301 6.68 -15.99 -3.08
CA ARG A 301 5.34 -16.51 -2.77
C ARG A 301 5.12 -16.70 -1.27
N GLY A 302 6.14 -17.17 -0.54
CA GLY A 302 6.11 -17.23 0.91
C GLY A 302 5.92 -15.86 1.55
N ALA A 303 6.60 -14.83 1.06
CA ALA A 303 6.44 -13.45 1.50
C ALA A 303 5.01 -12.93 1.24
N GLU A 304 4.44 -13.21 0.07
CA GLU A 304 3.04 -12.87 -0.25
C GLU A 304 2.07 -13.50 0.76
N ILE A 305 2.23 -14.78 1.08
CA ILE A 305 1.40 -15.49 2.06
C ILE A 305 1.52 -14.87 3.46
N ILE A 306 2.74 -14.52 3.90
CA ILE A 306 2.98 -13.87 5.19
C ILE A 306 2.25 -12.52 5.26
N VAL A 307 2.34 -11.72 4.19
CA VAL A 307 1.65 -10.42 4.13
C VAL A 307 0.14 -10.59 4.16
N ILE A 308 -0.41 -11.53 3.40
CA ILE A 308 -1.84 -11.84 3.38
C ILE A 308 -2.29 -12.28 4.78
N THR A 309 -1.55 -13.17 5.43
CA THR A 309 -1.85 -13.63 6.80
C THR A 309 -1.86 -12.47 7.79
N GLY A 310 -0.88 -11.55 7.71
CA GLY A 310 -0.83 -10.34 8.53
C GLY A 310 -2.01 -9.41 8.29
N ALA A 311 -2.41 -9.21 7.02
CA ALA A 311 -3.56 -8.39 6.67
C ALA A 311 -4.89 -9.03 7.14
N VAL A 312 -5.04 -10.34 7.01
CA VAL A 312 -6.22 -11.08 7.51
C VAL A 312 -6.30 -11.02 9.03
N ALA A 313 -5.19 -11.16 9.75
CA ALA A 313 -5.15 -11.02 11.21
C ALA A 313 -5.64 -9.62 11.65
N LEU A 314 -5.24 -8.56 10.93
CA LEU A 314 -5.73 -7.21 11.18
C LEU A 314 -7.23 -7.06 10.89
N LEU A 315 -7.72 -7.69 9.82
CA LEU A 315 -9.15 -7.71 9.50
C LEU A 315 -9.97 -8.37 10.62
N LEU A 316 -9.52 -9.52 11.09
CA LEU A 316 -10.19 -10.24 12.18
C LEU A 316 -10.26 -9.39 13.45
N MET A 317 -9.16 -8.72 13.80
CA MET A 317 -9.14 -7.78 14.94
C MET A 317 -10.03 -6.56 14.76
N HIS A 318 -10.28 -6.17 13.53
CA HIS A 318 -11.18 -5.06 13.23
C HIS A 318 -12.64 -5.44 13.45
N ILE A 319 -12.97 -6.74 13.31
CA ILE A 319 -14.30 -7.29 13.50
C ILE A 319 -14.60 -7.51 15.00
N PHE A 320 -13.64 -7.97 15.76
CA PHE A 320 -13.71 -8.22 17.21
C PHE A 320 -13.17 -7.06 18.03
#